data_8ba962e1a1cb1421963a7cd387af8e8e
#
_entry.id   8ba962e1a1cb1421963a7cd387af8e8e
#
_cell.length_a   1.000
_cell.length_b   1.000
_cell.length_c   1.000
_cell.angle_alpha   90.00
_cell.angle_beta   90.00
_cell.angle_gamma   90.00
#
_symmetry.space_group_name_H-M   'P 1'
#
loop_
_entity.id
_entity.type
_entity.pdbx_description
1 polymer ?
#
loop_
_entity_poly.entity_id
_entity_poly.type
_entity_poly.pdbx_seq_one_letter_code
_entity_poly.pdbx_strand_id
1 'polypeptide(L)'
;MTDAPLFWRSEDLPRWHAWQRAQWPLTRRAADTARSTVRGVAGVLTHRRSTGDDAPRLLLPAGDVHTLVALESFGPTQLAALASPVAALATARPEVAAGVGWVLPAGDAPALPGAAGHREHAATADVVRDRLSGLRRVLVAGEYLPSGRAAVRWARQRGARIGVVQHGLLAVSTPPVPQDATLYAFTSTDADWWTQGRADVEAVPVGSALLEQARRTAPALSGAGDDGPGVFLGQLHGAELPRRDFAAAAEQYVRATGAAYRPHPAERDRLSRGQHAAWRRAGVRIDDAGAPLVATRGPVAAVFSTGILEAAQAGRPAWAVHPDPPAWLEGFWRRYGMTRWRPGRTPEPTSPLASPTADPAAAIAAHVWKETA
;
A
#
# COMPACT_ATOMS: atom_id res chain seq x y z
N MET A 1 2.89 -23.66 -5.13
CA MET A 1 1.80 -22.66 -5.32
C MET A 1 2.09 -21.89 -6.60
N THR A 2 1.09 -21.70 -7.43
CA THR A 2 1.21 -20.87 -8.65
C THR A 2 1.34 -19.40 -8.27
N ASP A 3 1.80 -18.56 -9.19
CA ASP A 3 1.88 -17.09 -9.01
C ASP A 3 0.49 -16.40 -9.06
N ALA A 4 -0.57 -17.17 -9.27
CA ALA A 4 -1.94 -16.65 -9.31
C ALA A 4 -2.40 -16.13 -7.94
N PRO A 5 -3.24 -15.07 -7.87
CA PRO A 5 -3.82 -14.60 -6.62
C PRO A 5 -4.69 -15.67 -5.98
N LEU A 6 -4.68 -15.73 -4.64
CA LEU A 6 -5.52 -16.66 -3.88
C LEU A 6 -7.00 -16.26 -3.97
N PHE A 7 -7.29 -14.97 -3.98
CA PHE A 7 -8.63 -14.41 -4.02
C PHE A 7 -8.68 -13.27 -5.05
N TRP A 8 -9.34 -13.46 -6.14
CA TRP A 8 -9.41 -12.51 -7.25
C TRP A 8 -10.81 -11.96 -7.56
N ARG A 9 -11.86 -12.54 -6.94
CA ARG A 9 -13.24 -12.07 -7.05
C ARG A 9 -13.65 -11.31 -5.79
N SER A 10 -14.49 -10.30 -5.90
CA SER A 10 -14.95 -9.52 -4.75
C SER A 10 -15.75 -10.34 -3.74
N GLU A 11 -16.46 -11.38 -4.16
CA GLU A 11 -17.13 -12.33 -3.26
C GLU A 11 -16.17 -13.12 -2.37
N ASP A 12 -14.92 -13.22 -2.73
CA ASP A 12 -13.89 -13.88 -1.93
C ASP A 12 -13.35 -13.02 -0.76
N LEU A 13 -13.77 -11.76 -0.65
CA LEU A 13 -13.28 -10.85 0.38
C LEU A 13 -13.50 -11.36 1.81
N PRO A 14 -14.65 -11.96 2.19
CA PRO A 14 -14.81 -12.58 3.50
C PRO A 14 -13.82 -13.75 3.73
N ARG A 15 -13.54 -14.54 2.71
CA ARG A 15 -12.59 -15.63 2.72
C ARG A 15 -11.15 -15.11 2.84
N TRP A 16 -10.82 -14.04 2.13
CA TRP A 16 -9.52 -13.36 2.27
C TRP A 16 -9.31 -12.87 3.70
N HIS A 17 -10.31 -12.22 4.31
CA HIS A 17 -10.23 -11.80 5.71
C HIS A 17 -10.07 -12.98 6.68
N ALA A 18 -10.74 -14.09 6.42
CA ALA A 18 -10.59 -15.31 7.22
C ALA A 18 -9.17 -15.86 7.10
N TRP A 19 -8.62 -15.92 5.89
CA TRP A 19 -7.24 -16.32 5.64
C TRP A 19 -6.24 -15.38 6.36
N GLN A 20 -6.40 -14.07 6.22
CA GLN A 20 -5.52 -13.09 6.88
C GLN A 20 -5.53 -13.26 8.41
N ARG A 21 -6.73 -13.41 9.01
CA ARG A 21 -6.85 -13.69 10.45
C ARG A 21 -6.17 -15.01 10.84
N ALA A 22 -6.20 -15.99 9.97
CA ALA A 22 -5.53 -17.28 10.21
C ALA A 22 -4.00 -17.17 10.29
N GLN A 23 -3.40 -16.12 9.76
CA GLN A 23 -1.96 -15.86 9.89
C GLN A 23 -1.58 -15.15 11.21
N TRP A 24 -2.57 -14.64 11.96
CA TRP A 24 -2.28 -13.95 13.22
C TRP A 24 -1.87 -14.94 14.33
N PRO A 25 -0.97 -14.54 15.26
CA PRO A 25 -0.68 -15.33 16.45
C PRO A 25 -1.95 -15.63 17.26
N LEU A 26 -1.99 -16.78 17.90
CA LEU A 26 -3.17 -17.25 18.67
C LEU A 26 -3.63 -16.22 19.71
N THR A 27 -2.71 -15.52 20.38
CA THR A 27 -3.01 -14.45 21.34
C THR A 27 -3.77 -13.29 20.70
N ARG A 28 -3.41 -12.90 19.47
CA ARG A 28 -4.11 -11.85 18.73
C ARG A 28 -5.48 -12.33 18.25
N ARG A 29 -5.58 -13.59 17.81
CA ARG A 29 -6.86 -14.20 17.42
C ARG A 29 -7.84 -14.23 18.59
N ALA A 30 -7.38 -14.69 19.78
CA ALA A 30 -8.19 -14.72 20.98
C ALA A 30 -8.68 -13.33 21.38
N ALA A 31 -7.81 -12.32 21.34
CA ALA A 31 -8.16 -10.94 21.65
C ALA A 31 -9.15 -10.34 20.62
N ASP A 32 -9.07 -10.70 19.35
CA ASP A 32 -9.99 -10.26 18.30
C ASP A 32 -11.36 -10.92 18.45
N THR A 33 -11.37 -12.22 18.73
CA THR A 33 -12.60 -13.00 19.00
C THR A 33 -13.30 -12.44 20.24
N ALA A 34 -12.58 -12.19 21.33
CA ALA A 34 -13.15 -11.59 22.53
C ALA A 34 -13.77 -10.22 22.26
N ARG A 35 -13.08 -9.35 21.52
CA ARG A 35 -13.59 -8.03 21.11
C ARG A 35 -14.82 -8.14 20.20
N SER A 36 -14.83 -9.07 19.24
CA SER A 36 -15.96 -9.27 18.34
C SER A 36 -17.18 -9.84 19.09
N THR A 37 -16.99 -10.73 20.07
CA THR A 37 -18.04 -11.27 20.90
C THR A 37 -18.65 -10.21 21.82
N VAL A 38 -17.81 -9.37 22.45
CA VAL A 38 -18.28 -8.22 23.26
C VAL A 38 -19.06 -7.21 22.40
N ARG A 39 -18.59 -6.91 21.18
CA ARG A 39 -19.33 -6.05 20.24
C ARG A 39 -20.66 -6.67 19.79
N GLY A 40 -20.71 -7.98 19.55
CA GLY A 40 -21.95 -8.70 19.20
C GLY A 40 -22.98 -8.64 20.33
N VAL A 41 -22.57 -8.92 21.55
CA VAL A 41 -23.46 -8.88 22.74
C VAL A 41 -23.89 -7.43 23.08
N ALA A 42 -22.99 -6.47 23.00
CA ALA A 42 -23.33 -5.06 23.20
C ALA A 42 -24.29 -4.53 22.13
N GLY A 43 -24.15 -4.98 20.86
CA GLY A 43 -25.04 -4.60 19.75
C GLY A 43 -26.47 -5.14 19.88
N VAL A 44 -26.65 -6.27 20.56
CA VAL A 44 -27.98 -6.87 20.85
C VAL A 44 -28.67 -6.18 22.04
N LEU A 45 -27.88 -5.70 23.02
CA LEU A 45 -28.42 -5.13 24.25
C LEU A 45 -28.57 -3.60 24.23
N THR A 46 -27.95 -2.91 23.29
CA THR A 46 -28.06 -1.45 23.20
C THR A 46 -28.23 -1.03 21.73
N HIS A 47 -29.41 -0.51 21.39
CA HIS A 47 -29.64 0.35 20.24
C HIS A 47 -28.82 1.66 20.33
N ARG A 48 -27.73 1.66 21.10
CA ARG A 48 -26.84 2.81 21.28
C ARG A 48 -25.74 2.79 20.22
N ARG A 49 -25.76 3.84 19.41
CA ARG A 49 -24.74 4.28 18.45
C ARG A 49 -23.34 3.89 18.92
N SER A 50 -22.62 3.11 18.14
CA SER A 50 -21.18 2.91 18.33
C SER A 50 -20.45 4.22 18.02
N THR A 51 -20.34 5.08 19.00
CA THR A 51 -19.35 6.15 19.04
C THR A 51 -18.08 5.52 19.61
N GLY A 52 -17.35 4.77 18.82
CA GLY A 52 -16.10 4.15 19.23
C GLY A 52 -14.99 4.45 18.22
N ASP A 53 -13.78 4.56 18.68
CA ASP A 53 -12.52 4.94 18.03
C ASP A 53 -12.17 4.32 16.65
N ASP A 54 -13.05 3.47 16.09
CA ASP A 54 -12.86 2.77 14.82
C ASP A 54 -13.66 3.37 13.64
N ALA A 55 -14.46 4.40 13.84
CA ALA A 55 -15.18 5.04 12.74
C ALA A 55 -14.21 5.88 11.92
N PRO A 56 -14.21 5.74 10.58
CA PRO A 56 -13.34 6.56 9.75
C PRO A 56 -13.68 8.04 9.94
N ARG A 57 -12.66 8.89 9.92
CA ARG A 57 -12.80 10.34 9.97
C ARG A 57 -12.96 10.86 8.55
N LEU A 58 -13.79 11.87 8.38
CA LEU A 58 -13.99 12.55 7.11
C LEU A 58 -13.38 13.95 7.20
N LEU A 59 -12.51 14.29 6.23
CA LEU A 59 -12.02 15.65 6.06
C LEU A 59 -12.70 16.24 4.82
N LEU A 60 -13.66 17.15 5.01
CA LEU A 60 -14.57 17.62 3.95
C LEU A 60 -14.48 19.14 3.72
N PRO A 61 -14.62 19.58 2.45
CA PRO A 61 -14.75 21.00 2.12
C PRO A 61 -16.01 21.61 2.73
N ALA A 62 -16.12 22.93 2.78
CA ALA A 62 -17.35 23.62 3.17
C ALA A 62 -18.48 23.39 2.15
N GLY A 63 -18.15 23.30 0.85
CA GLY A 63 -19.09 23.07 -0.25
C GLY A 63 -19.41 21.59 -0.49
N ASP A 64 -19.92 21.31 -1.68
CA ASP A 64 -20.31 19.97 -2.11
C ASP A 64 -19.12 19.01 -2.26
N VAL A 65 -19.35 17.76 -1.87
CA VAL A 65 -18.38 16.67 -2.02
C VAL A 65 -18.79 15.81 -3.23
N HIS A 66 -18.01 15.88 -4.30
CA HIS A 66 -18.27 15.02 -5.47
C HIS A 66 -17.31 13.83 -5.59
N THR A 67 -16.20 13.86 -4.88
CA THR A 67 -15.21 12.77 -4.85
C THR A 67 -14.73 12.53 -3.42
N LEU A 68 -14.57 11.26 -3.05
CA LEU A 68 -13.88 10.87 -1.81
C LEU A 68 -12.62 10.09 -2.16
N VAL A 69 -11.52 10.40 -1.47
CA VAL A 69 -10.28 9.64 -1.51
C VAL A 69 -10.06 8.99 -0.15
N ALA A 70 -9.91 7.66 -0.10
CA ALA A 70 -9.78 6.94 1.15
C ALA A 70 -8.36 6.46 1.39
N LEU A 71 -7.74 6.96 2.46
CA LEU A 71 -6.43 6.54 2.94
C LEU A 71 -6.58 5.54 4.08
N GLU A 72 -5.77 4.48 4.06
CA GLU A 72 -5.67 3.49 5.15
C GLU A 72 -4.45 3.74 6.04
N SER A 73 -3.50 4.51 5.54
CA SER A 73 -2.32 4.97 6.26
C SER A 73 -1.75 6.24 5.62
N PHE A 74 -0.89 6.93 6.33
CA PHE A 74 -0.11 8.06 5.80
C PHE A 74 1.29 7.63 5.33
N GLY A 75 1.46 6.35 5.00
CA GLY A 75 2.71 5.84 4.45
C GLY A 75 2.95 6.31 3.00
N PRO A 76 4.24 6.35 2.57
CA PRO A 76 4.62 6.91 1.28
C PRO A 76 3.95 6.24 0.09
N THR A 77 3.72 4.93 0.13
CA THR A 77 3.05 4.18 -0.93
C THR A 77 1.60 4.61 -1.12
N GLN A 78 0.87 4.82 -0.02
CA GLN A 78 -0.53 5.25 -0.08
C GLN A 78 -0.65 6.73 -0.49
N LEU A 79 0.20 7.59 0.05
CA LEU A 79 0.21 9.01 -0.33
C LEU A 79 0.58 9.17 -1.81
N ALA A 80 1.58 8.46 -2.31
CA ALA A 80 1.94 8.51 -3.72
C ALA A 80 0.80 7.98 -4.63
N ALA A 81 0.12 6.90 -4.24
CA ALA A 81 -0.95 6.31 -5.04
C ALA A 81 -2.24 7.17 -5.06
N LEU A 82 -2.63 7.73 -3.91
CA LEU A 82 -3.96 8.32 -3.73
C LEU A 82 -3.93 9.85 -3.57
N ALA A 83 -2.88 10.42 -2.96
CA ALA A 83 -2.79 11.87 -2.80
C ALA A 83 -2.15 12.56 -4.02
N SER A 84 -1.15 11.93 -4.67
CA SER A 84 -0.52 12.55 -5.85
C SER A 84 -1.48 12.82 -7.01
N PRO A 85 -2.46 11.95 -7.36
CA PRO A 85 -3.48 12.29 -8.36
C PRO A 85 -4.32 13.51 -7.99
N VAL A 86 -4.64 13.71 -6.70
CA VAL A 86 -5.35 14.92 -6.24
C VAL A 86 -4.44 16.15 -6.34
N ALA A 87 -3.13 16.02 -6.07
CA ALA A 87 -2.18 17.10 -6.26
C ALA A 87 -2.09 17.53 -7.74
N ALA A 88 -2.02 16.54 -8.65
CA ALA A 88 -2.04 16.82 -10.09
C ALA A 88 -3.35 17.50 -10.52
N LEU A 89 -4.50 17.04 -10.00
CA LEU A 89 -5.78 17.70 -10.21
C LEU A 89 -5.80 19.12 -9.67
N ALA A 90 -5.30 19.36 -8.45
CA ALA A 90 -5.30 20.67 -7.83
C ALA A 90 -4.43 21.70 -8.61
N THR A 91 -3.38 21.20 -9.26
CA THR A 91 -2.56 22.01 -10.16
C THR A 91 -3.27 22.33 -11.46
N ALA A 92 -3.95 21.36 -12.07
CA ALA A 92 -4.58 21.50 -13.37
C ALA A 92 -5.97 22.14 -13.31
N ARG A 93 -6.78 21.81 -12.28
CA ARG A 93 -8.17 22.25 -12.09
C ARG A 93 -8.49 22.43 -10.60
N PRO A 94 -8.02 23.53 -9.98
CA PRO A 94 -8.18 23.78 -8.54
C PRO A 94 -9.64 23.85 -8.10
N GLU A 95 -10.54 24.33 -8.96
CA GLU A 95 -11.99 24.40 -8.69
C GLU A 95 -12.62 23.00 -8.55
N VAL A 96 -12.15 22.02 -9.33
CA VAL A 96 -12.59 20.62 -9.21
C VAL A 96 -11.97 19.99 -7.97
N ALA A 97 -10.70 20.24 -7.70
CA ALA A 97 -10.01 19.71 -6.53
C ALA A 97 -10.65 20.18 -5.20
N ALA A 98 -11.24 21.36 -5.18
CA ALA A 98 -11.94 21.92 -4.01
C ALA A 98 -13.13 21.06 -3.54
N GLY A 99 -13.73 20.26 -4.42
CA GLY A 99 -14.81 19.31 -4.08
C GLY A 99 -14.34 17.90 -3.73
N VAL A 100 -13.05 17.68 -3.50
CA VAL A 100 -12.48 16.39 -3.09
C VAL A 100 -12.43 16.31 -1.57
N GLY A 101 -13.16 15.37 -0.98
CA GLY A 101 -13.08 15.03 0.44
C GLY A 101 -12.18 13.79 0.68
N TRP A 102 -11.81 13.58 1.93
CA TRP A 102 -10.95 12.49 2.34
C TRP A 102 -11.59 11.63 3.41
N VAL A 103 -11.35 10.32 3.32
CA VAL A 103 -11.62 9.35 4.40
C VAL A 103 -10.26 9.00 5.01
N LEU A 104 -10.11 9.26 6.31
CA LEU A 104 -8.82 9.20 6.97
C LEU A 104 -8.77 8.05 8.00
N PRO A 105 -7.61 7.39 8.14
CA PRO A 105 -7.33 6.49 9.26
C PRO A 105 -7.16 7.29 10.56
N ALA A 106 -7.01 6.58 11.68
CA ALA A 106 -6.61 7.19 12.95
C ALA A 106 -5.19 7.79 12.87
N GLY A 107 -4.94 8.84 13.64
CA GLY A 107 -3.66 9.55 13.72
C GLY A 107 -3.69 10.92 13.04
N ASP A 108 -2.59 11.65 13.17
CA ASP A 108 -2.46 12.99 12.61
C ASP A 108 -2.23 12.93 11.10
N ALA A 109 -3.10 13.58 10.35
CA ALA A 109 -2.99 13.65 8.89
C ALA A 109 -1.92 14.67 8.50
N PRO A 110 -1.05 14.34 7.51
CA PRO A 110 -0.21 15.35 6.89
C PRO A 110 -1.07 16.35 6.10
N ALA A 111 -0.46 17.43 5.64
CA ALA A 111 -1.11 18.32 4.68
C ALA A 111 -1.51 17.54 3.42
N LEU A 112 -2.80 17.49 3.12
CA LEU A 112 -3.33 16.78 1.96
C LEU A 112 -3.66 17.75 0.82
N PRO A 113 -3.41 17.36 -0.44
CA PRO A 113 -3.70 18.20 -1.60
C PRO A 113 -5.18 18.56 -1.67
N GLY A 114 -5.49 19.81 -2.01
CA GLY A 114 -6.85 20.32 -2.14
C GLY A 114 -7.62 20.45 -0.82
N ALA A 115 -7.01 20.13 0.34
CA ALA A 115 -7.70 20.11 1.62
C ALA A 115 -7.63 21.42 2.42
N ALA A 116 -7.11 22.49 1.82
CA ALA A 116 -7.07 23.78 2.49
C ALA A 116 -8.50 24.26 2.85
N GLY A 117 -8.73 24.60 4.13
CA GLY A 117 -10.04 25.01 4.62
C GLY A 117 -11.05 23.87 4.86
N HIS A 118 -10.67 22.62 4.64
CA HIS A 118 -11.52 21.47 4.98
C HIS A 118 -11.68 21.32 6.48
N ARG A 119 -12.81 20.74 6.89
CA ARG A 119 -13.12 20.45 8.31
C ARG A 119 -13.22 18.95 8.54
N GLU A 120 -12.77 18.53 9.71
CA GLU A 120 -12.88 17.14 10.13
C GLU A 120 -14.28 16.87 10.72
N HIS A 121 -14.85 15.71 10.34
CA HIS A 121 -16.14 15.21 10.78
C HIS A 121 -16.03 13.73 11.15
N ALA A 122 -16.76 13.32 12.19
CA ALA A 122 -17.02 11.89 12.39
C ALA A 122 -17.97 11.39 11.28
N ALA A 123 -17.72 10.19 10.73
CA ALA A 123 -18.56 9.59 9.69
C ALA A 123 -19.88 9.06 10.25
N THR A 124 -20.69 9.93 10.85
CA THR A 124 -22.05 9.59 11.32
C THR A 124 -23.00 9.41 10.14
N ALA A 125 -24.13 8.71 10.36
CA ALA A 125 -25.12 8.51 9.32
C ALA A 125 -25.66 9.83 8.75
N ASP A 126 -25.85 10.85 9.59
CA ASP A 126 -26.33 12.16 9.17
C ASP A 126 -25.30 12.90 8.31
N VAL A 127 -24.03 12.96 8.77
CA VAL A 127 -22.95 13.56 7.97
C VAL A 127 -22.81 12.86 6.63
N VAL A 128 -22.84 11.53 6.59
CA VAL A 128 -22.75 10.75 5.35
C VAL A 128 -23.95 11.02 4.43
N ARG A 129 -25.18 11.08 4.97
CA ARG A 129 -26.36 11.37 4.19
C ARG A 129 -26.32 12.78 3.59
N ASP A 130 -26.04 13.78 4.42
CA ASP A 130 -26.20 15.19 4.06
C ASP A 130 -24.99 15.70 3.26
N ARG A 131 -23.76 15.37 3.68
CA ARG A 131 -22.53 15.89 3.06
C ARG A 131 -22.06 15.10 1.83
N LEU A 132 -22.47 13.84 1.69
CA LEU A 132 -22.07 13.00 0.55
C LEU A 132 -23.22 12.78 -0.45
N SER A 133 -24.28 13.59 -0.41
CA SER A 133 -25.41 13.48 -1.36
C SER A 133 -24.99 13.68 -2.80
N GLY A 134 -23.99 14.55 -3.07
CA GLY A 134 -23.41 14.82 -4.37
C GLY A 134 -22.27 13.90 -4.79
N LEU A 135 -22.00 12.82 -4.05
CA LEU A 135 -20.87 11.92 -4.33
C LEU A 135 -21.02 11.21 -5.68
N ARG A 136 -20.02 11.36 -6.56
CA ARG A 136 -20.00 10.77 -7.91
C ARG A 136 -18.84 9.80 -8.10
N ARG A 137 -17.79 9.88 -7.26
CA ARG A 137 -16.55 9.09 -7.40
C ARG A 137 -15.95 8.78 -6.04
N VAL A 138 -15.31 7.61 -5.95
CA VAL A 138 -14.38 7.29 -4.86
C VAL A 138 -13.06 6.80 -5.43
N LEU A 139 -11.96 7.13 -4.78
CA LEU A 139 -10.63 6.63 -5.11
C LEU A 139 -10.04 5.94 -3.89
N VAL A 140 -9.69 4.67 -4.01
CA VAL A 140 -9.31 3.80 -2.90
C VAL A 140 -8.14 2.89 -3.27
N ALA A 141 -7.45 2.33 -2.27
CA ALA A 141 -6.51 1.23 -2.48
C ALA A 141 -7.20 -0.15 -2.56
N GLY A 142 -8.48 -0.22 -2.24
CA GLY A 142 -9.33 -1.41 -2.21
C GLY A 142 -10.38 -1.34 -1.11
N GLU A 143 -11.26 -2.34 -1.01
CA GLU A 143 -12.32 -2.40 0.01
C GLU A 143 -12.00 -3.35 1.17
N TYR A 144 -10.77 -3.84 1.28
CA TYR A 144 -10.34 -4.83 2.28
C TYR A 144 -9.98 -4.23 3.64
N LEU A 145 -9.80 -2.91 3.73
CA LEU A 145 -9.51 -2.16 4.95
C LEU A 145 -10.63 -1.16 5.28
N PRO A 146 -10.69 -0.60 6.51
CA PRO A 146 -11.85 0.13 6.99
C PRO A 146 -12.26 1.37 6.17
N SER A 147 -11.30 2.24 5.82
CA SER A 147 -11.59 3.49 5.10
C SER A 147 -12.09 3.22 3.68
N GLY A 148 -11.40 2.36 2.93
CA GLY A 148 -11.79 1.96 1.58
C GLY A 148 -13.13 1.22 1.57
N ARG A 149 -13.37 0.32 2.55
CA ARG A 149 -14.66 -0.35 2.71
C ARG A 149 -15.79 0.62 2.94
N ALA A 150 -15.59 1.62 3.78
CA ALA A 150 -16.59 2.66 4.02
C ALA A 150 -16.87 3.47 2.75
N ALA A 151 -15.81 3.93 2.06
CA ALA A 151 -15.92 4.71 0.83
C ALA A 151 -16.64 3.92 -0.29
N VAL A 152 -16.25 2.66 -0.52
CA VAL A 152 -16.89 1.78 -1.53
C VAL A 152 -18.35 1.53 -1.20
N ARG A 153 -18.70 1.28 0.07
CA ARG A 153 -20.09 1.15 0.50
C ARG A 153 -20.90 2.42 0.20
N TRP A 154 -20.37 3.60 0.51
CA TRP A 154 -21.04 4.86 0.21
C TRP A 154 -21.15 5.13 -1.29
N ALA A 155 -20.16 4.73 -2.07
CA ALA A 155 -20.21 4.80 -3.53
C ALA A 155 -21.36 3.95 -4.09
N ARG A 156 -21.44 2.67 -3.69
CA ARG A 156 -22.52 1.77 -4.14
C ARG A 156 -23.90 2.29 -3.77
N GLN A 157 -24.09 2.86 -2.58
CA GLN A 157 -25.38 3.46 -2.15
C GLN A 157 -25.81 4.65 -3.00
N ARG A 158 -24.89 5.28 -3.74
CA ARG A 158 -25.12 6.50 -4.53
C ARG A 158 -24.92 6.31 -6.05
N GLY A 159 -24.62 5.09 -6.48
CA GLY A 159 -24.25 4.84 -7.87
C GLY A 159 -22.97 5.57 -8.31
N ALA A 160 -22.08 5.90 -7.36
CA ALA A 160 -20.83 6.57 -7.64
C ALA A 160 -19.79 5.59 -8.21
N ARG A 161 -18.93 6.07 -9.11
CA ARG A 161 -17.84 5.29 -9.71
C ARG A 161 -16.76 4.93 -8.67
N ILE A 162 -16.20 3.72 -8.76
CA ILE A 162 -15.18 3.21 -7.88
C ILE A 162 -13.87 3.13 -8.65
N GLY A 163 -12.87 3.91 -8.27
CA GLY A 163 -11.50 3.81 -8.76
C GLY A 163 -10.62 3.12 -7.72
N VAL A 164 -9.89 2.10 -8.12
CA VAL A 164 -8.89 1.40 -7.30
C VAL A 164 -7.51 1.71 -7.82
N VAL A 165 -6.63 2.22 -6.97
CA VAL A 165 -5.24 2.51 -7.35
C VAL A 165 -4.33 1.47 -6.73
N GLN A 166 -3.56 0.78 -7.55
CA GLN A 166 -2.48 -0.06 -7.07
C GLN A 166 -1.47 0.80 -6.31
N HIS A 167 -1.15 0.43 -5.07
CA HIS A 167 -0.25 1.20 -4.20
C HIS A 167 0.99 0.41 -3.78
N GLY A 168 1.05 -0.88 -4.12
CA GLY A 168 2.16 -1.79 -3.84
C GLY A 168 2.22 -2.92 -4.84
N LEU A 169 3.23 -3.77 -4.69
CA LEU A 169 3.41 -4.93 -5.55
C LEU A 169 2.39 -6.03 -5.21
N LEU A 170 1.89 -6.70 -6.24
CA LEU A 170 0.83 -7.70 -6.11
C LEU A 170 1.43 -9.06 -5.79
N ALA A 171 1.24 -9.56 -4.58
CA ALA A 171 1.61 -10.91 -4.15
C ALA A 171 0.41 -11.86 -4.24
N VAL A 172 0.64 -13.16 -4.03
CA VAL A 172 -0.43 -14.19 -4.05
C VAL A 172 -1.57 -13.91 -3.07
N SER A 173 -1.29 -13.16 -2.00
CA SER A 173 -2.25 -12.74 -0.97
C SER A 173 -2.98 -11.44 -1.29
N THR A 174 -2.78 -10.85 -2.47
CA THR A 174 -3.45 -9.61 -2.87
C THR A 174 -4.97 -9.76 -2.78
N PRO A 175 -5.67 -8.85 -2.08
CA PRO A 175 -7.13 -8.91 -1.97
C PRO A 175 -7.81 -8.65 -3.31
N PRO A 176 -9.08 -9.09 -3.47
CA PRO A 176 -9.82 -8.88 -4.71
C PRO A 176 -10.10 -7.40 -4.98
N VAL A 177 -10.18 -7.03 -6.25
CA VAL A 177 -10.67 -5.71 -6.69
C VAL A 177 -12.18 -5.64 -6.46
N PRO A 178 -12.74 -4.53 -5.95
CA PRO A 178 -14.20 -4.33 -5.87
C PRO A 178 -14.91 -4.56 -7.22
N GLN A 179 -16.17 -4.99 -7.17
CA GLN A 179 -17.00 -5.13 -8.38
C GLN A 179 -17.24 -3.76 -9.04
N ASP A 180 -17.34 -3.78 -10.37
CA ASP A 180 -17.65 -2.62 -11.22
C ASP A 180 -16.67 -1.46 -11.00
N ALA A 181 -15.40 -1.77 -10.68
CA ALA A 181 -14.37 -0.77 -10.44
C ALA A 181 -13.50 -0.53 -11.67
N THR A 182 -12.94 0.68 -11.77
CA THR A 182 -11.80 0.96 -12.64
C THR A 182 -10.51 0.75 -11.84
N LEU A 183 -9.64 -0.16 -12.29
CA LEU A 183 -8.34 -0.46 -11.69
C LEU A 183 -7.24 0.35 -12.38
N TYR A 184 -6.53 1.18 -11.64
CA TYR A 184 -5.31 1.86 -12.09
C TYR A 184 -4.10 1.03 -11.67
N ALA A 185 -3.53 0.28 -12.60
CA ALA A 185 -2.45 -0.67 -12.36
C ALA A 185 -1.07 -0.07 -12.68
N PHE A 186 0.00 -0.63 -12.10
CA PHE A 186 1.37 -0.19 -12.44
C PHE A 186 1.74 -0.56 -13.88
N THR A 187 1.39 -1.77 -14.30
CA THR A 187 1.69 -2.29 -15.64
C THR A 187 0.49 -3.04 -16.22
N SER A 188 0.50 -3.29 -17.52
CA SER A 188 -0.49 -4.19 -18.14
C SER A 188 -0.43 -5.59 -17.55
N THR A 189 0.77 -6.09 -17.26
CA THR A 189 0.95 -7.40 -16.60
C THR A 189 0.32 -7.44 -15.21
N ASP A 190 0.40 -6.36 -14.43
CA ASP A 190 -0.29 -6.27 -13.12
C ASP A 190 -1.80 -6.19 -13.31
N ALA A 191 -2.27 -5.42 -14.30
CA ALA A 191 -3.67 -5.35 -14.65
C ALA A 191 -4.25 -6.73 -14.96
N ASP A 192 -3.64 -7.45 -15.90
CA ASP A 192 -4.05 -8.80 -16.30
C ASP A 192 -3.99 -9.79 -15.12
N TRP A 193 -2.93 -9.72 -14.32
CA TRP A 193 -2.75 -10.60 -13.18
C TRP A 193 -3.80 -10.38 -12.08
N TRP A 194 -4.18 -9.12 -11.81
CA TRP A 194 -5.12 -8.80 -10.73
C TRP A 194 -6.57 -8.96 -11.15
N THR A 195 -6.89 -8.73 -12.40
CA THR A 195 -8.26 -8.91 -12.92
C THR A 195 -8.57 -10.34 -13.36
N GLN A 196 -7.59 -11.08 -13.88
CA GLN A 196 -7.68 -12.47 -14.33
C GLN A 196 -9.00 -12.81 -15.06
N GLY A 197 -9.33 -12.04 -16.09
CA GLY A 197 -10.53 -12.27 -16.92
C GLY A 197 -11.83 -11.80 -16.30
N ARG A 198 -11.81 -10.99 -15.26
CA ARG A 198 -13.00 -10.30 -14.76
C ARG A 198 -13.47 -9.23 -15.77
N ALA A 199 -14.66 -9.43 -16.33
CA ALA A 199 -15.26 -8.50 -17.29
C ALA A 199 -15.90 -7.26 -16.63
N ASP A 200 -16.13 -7.31 -15.31
CA ASP A 200 -16.71 -6.22 -14.52
C ASP A 200 -15.67 -5.17 -14.06
N VAL A 201 -14.38 -5.39 -14.33
CA VAL A 201 -13.32 -4.46 -13.94
C VAL A 201 -12.64 -3.90 -15.20
N GLU A 202 -12.75 -2.60 -15.38
CA GLU A 202 -11.93 -1.87 -16.34
C GLU A 202 -10.51 -1.71 -15.78
N ALA A 203 -9.48 -2.12 -16.51
CA ALA A 203 -8.10 -2.00 -16.08
C ALA A 203 -7.33 -1.01 -16.95
N VAL A 204 -6.71 -0.01 -16.30
CA VAL A 204 -5.95 1.08 -16.94
C VAL A 204 -4.52 1.05 -16.41
N PRO A 205 -3.54 0.60 -17.21
CA PRO A 205 -2.13 0.67 -16.83
C PRO A 205 -1.63 2.12 -16.85
N VAL A 206 -1.17 2.63 -15.70
CA VAL A 206 -0.78 4.04 -15.54
C VAL A 206 0.65 4.22 -15.01
N GLY A 207 1.24 3.20 -14.41
CA GLY A 207 2.51 3.31 -13.70
C GLY A 207 2.33 3.54 -12.21
N SER A 208 3.43 3.83 -11.52
CA SER A 208 3.47 4.11 -10.09
C SER A 208 4.02 5.51 -9.82
N ALA A 209 3.22 6.37 -9.17
CA ALA A 209 3.67 7.69 -8.77
C ALA A 209 4.85 7.65 -7.78
N LEU A 210 4.93 6.62 -6.92
CA LEU A 210 6.07 6.41 -6.03
C LEU A 210 7.36 6.13 -6.80
N LEU A 211 7.30 5.24 -7.77
CA LEU A 211 8.46 4.87 -8.59
C LEU A 211 8.89 6.04 -9.48
N GLU A 212 7.95 6.79 -10.03
CA GLU A 212 8.24 7.98 -10.80
C GLU A 212 8.90 9.08 -9.94
N GLN A 213 8.43 9.26 -8.70
CA GLN A 213 9.05 10.17 -7.74
C GLN A 213 10.50 9.74 -7.43
N ALA A 214 10.76 8.44 -7.24
CA ALA A 214 12.11 7.92 -7.04
C ALA A 214 13.00 8.20 -8.24
N ARG A 215 12.50 8.01 -9.47
CA ARG A 215 13.21 8.31 -10.72
C ARG A 215 13.58 9.79 -10.84
N ARG A 216 12.68 10.70 -10.47
CA ARG A 216 12.94 12.16 -10.49
C ARG A 216 13.98 12.58 -9.46
N THR A 217 14.11 11.85 -8.38
CA THR A 217 15.07 12.13 -7.31
C THR A 217 16.48 11.59 -7.65
N ALA A 218 16.59 10.65 -8.59
CA ALA A 218 17.85 10.00 -8.98
C ALA A 218 19.00 10.97 -9.31
N PRO A 219 18.82 12.04 -10.10
CA PRO A 219 19.90 12.95 -10.44
C PRO A 219 20.55 13.63 -9.23
N ALA A 220 19.76 13.93 -8.18
CA ALA A 220 20.27 14.53 -6.95
C ALA A 220 21.13 13.58 -6.11
N LEU A 221 21.03 12.26 -6.36
CA LEU A 221 21.76 11.22 -5.64
C LEU A 221 23.05 10.79 -6.36
N SER A 222 23.16 11.05 -7.66
CA SER A 222 24.26 10.59 -8.53
C SER A 222 25.64 11.18 -8.22
N GLY A 223 25.74 12.16 -7.32
CA GLY A 223 27.01 12.78 -6.91
C GLY A 223 27.52 12.36 -5.52
N ALA A 224 26.74 11.58 -4.76
CA ALA A 224 27.14 11.12 -3.43
C ALA A 224 27.57 9.66 -3.54
N GLY A 225 28.87 9.39 -3.50
CA GLY A 225 29.46 8.06 -3.62
C GLY A 225 28.61 6.95 -2.99
N ASP A 226 28.43 5.88 -3.76
CA ASP A 226 27.53 4.73 -3.47
C ASP A 226 28.18 3.74 -2.47
N ASP A 227 29.19 4.18 -1.72
CA ASP A 227 30.08 3.35 -0.92
C ASP A 227 29.52 2.93 0.45
N GLY A 228 28.22 3.10 0.68
CA GLY A 228 27.59 2.64 1.91
C GLY A 228 27.35 1.12 1.90
N PRO A 229 27.33 0.47 3.07
CA PRO A 229 27.11 -0.99 3.18
C PRO A 229 25.69 -1.41 2.82
N GLY A 230 24.82 -0.47 2.46
CA GLY A 230 23.45 -0.75 2.06
C GLY A 230 22.50 -1.13 3.20
N VAL A 231 21.28 -1.48 2.81
CA VAL A 231 20.21 -1.86 3.73
C VAL A 231 19.42 -3.05 3.26
N PHE A 232 19.00 -3.91 4.18
CA PHE A 232 17.98 -4.93 3.99
C PHE A 232 16.65 -4.41 4.55
N LEU A 233 15.63 -4.29 3.72
CA LEU A 233 14.30 -3.82 4.12
C LEU A 233 13.52 -4.95 4.78
N GLY A 234 13.14 -4.75 6.03
CA GLY A 234 12.45 -5.72 6.87
C GLY A 234 11.02 -6.01 6.42
N GLN A 235 10.61 -7.26 6.58
CA GLN A 235 9.26 -7.76 6.27
C GLN A 235 8.79 -8.81 7.28
N LEU A 236 9.31 -8.80 8.52
CA LEU A 236 8.93 -9.76 9.59
C LEU A 236 7.44 -9.74 9.96
N HIS A 237 6.72 -8.71 9.55
CA HIS A 237 5.27 -8.57 9.73
C HIS A 237 4.45 -9.24 8.63
N GLY A 238 5.08 -9.65 7.53
CA GLY A 238 4.42 -10.29 6.38
C GLY A 238 3.73 -11.60 6.75
N ALA A 239 2.66 -11.90 6.04
CA ALA A 239 1.87 -13.12 6.20
C ALA A 239 2.06 -14.13 5.06
N GLU A 240 2.75 -13.72 4.00
CA GLU A 240 2.92 -14.47 2.76
C GLU A 240 3.92 -15.63 2.91
N LEU A 241 4.89 -15.46 3.81
CA LEU A 241 5.91 -16.44 4.13
C LEU A 241 6.01 -16.65 5.65
N PRO A 242 6.48 -17.81 6.09
CA PRO A 242 6.86 -18.00 7.49
C PRO A 242 7.88 -16.94 7.95
N ARG A 243 7.69 -16.40 9.14
CA ARG A 243 8.59 -15.38 9.72
C ARG A 243 10.07 -15.78 9.69
N ARG A 244 10.36 -17.08 9.92
CA ARG A 244 11.72 -17.62 9.88
C ARG A 244 12.39 -17.43 8.51
N ASP A 245 11.61 -17.44 7.43
CA ASP A 245 12.13 -17.33 6.07
C ASP A 245 12.52 -15.88 5.76
N PHE A 246 11.74 -14.90 6.25
CA PHE A 246 12.12 -13.49 6.23
C PHE A 246 13.39 -13.23 7.06
N ALA A 247 13.48 -13.83 8.24
CA ALA A 247 14.65 -13.70 9.11
C ALA A 247 15.89 -14.31 8.44
N ALA A 248 15.77 -15.50 7.86
CA ALA A 248 16.88 -16.18 7.17
C ALA A 248 17.39 -15.38 5.97
N ALA A 249 16.48 -14.80 5.18
CA ALA A 249 16.84 -13.94 4.06
C ALA A 249 17.62 -12.70 4.52
N ALA A 250 17.14 -12.04 5.58
CA ALA A 250 17.82 -10.88 6.16
C ALA A 250 19.21 -11.25 6.70
N GLU A 251 19.30 -12.32 7.49
CA GLU A 251 20.58 -12.78 8.07
C GLU A 251 21.60 -13.16 7.00
N GLN A 252 21.16 -13.86 5.95
CA GLN A 252 22.03 -14.24 4.85
C GLN A 252 22.67 -13.02 4.19
N TYR A 253 21.85 -12.00 3.85
CA TYR A 253 22.32 -10.81 3.17
C TYR A 253 23.19 -9.93 4.09
N VAL A 254 22.70 -9.63 5.29
CA VAL A 254 23.39 -8.73 6.24
C VAL A 254 24.75 -9.29 6.65
N ARG A 255 24.86 -10.60 6.92
CA ARG A 255 26.15 -11.23 7.27
C ARG A 255 27.15 -11.22 6.13
N ALA A 256 26.70 -11.39 4.91
CA ALA A 256 27.58 -11.43 3.74
C ALA A 256 28.06 -10.05 3.27
N THR A 257 27.25 -8.99 3.49
CA THR A 257 27.51 -7.65 2.94
C THR A 257 27.82 -6.59 3.99
N GLY A 258 27.55 -6.85 5.27
CA GLY A 258 27.63 -5.84 6.32
C GLY A 258 26.51 -4.79 6.24
N ALA A 259 25.46 -5.01 5.44
CA ALA A 259 24.30 -4.12 5.35
C ALA A 259 23.60 -3.94 6.70
N ALA A 260 22.88 -2.84 6.88
CA ALA A 260 22.00 -2.66 8.02
C ALA A 260 20.63 -3.32 7.75
N TYR A 261 19.98 -3.82 8.80
CA TYR A 261 18.57 -4.20 8.73
C TYR A 261 17.70 -2.99 9.05
N ARG A 262 16.78 -2.65 8.17
CA ARG A 262 15.80 -1.58 8.37
C ARG A 262 14.43 -2.19 8.65
N PRO A 263 13.92 -2.13 9.90
CA PRO A 263 12.61 -2.64 10.24
C PRO A 263 11.49 -1.94 9.46
N HIS A 264 10.49 -2.70 9.04
CA HIS A 264 9.26 -2.09 8.53
C HIS A 264 8.49 -1.43 9.70
N PRO A 265 7.80 -0.29 9.48
CA PRO A 265 7.03 0.38 10.54
C PRO A 265 5.99 -0.49 11.25
N ALA A 266 5.52 -1.57 10.61
CA ALA A 266 4.60 -2.55 11.19
C ALA A 266 5.29 -3.59 12.11
N GLU A 267 6.61 -3.65 12.17
CA GLU A 267 7.38 -4.59 13.02
C GLU A 267 7.45 -4.15 14.49
N ARG A 268 6.29 -3.87 15.09
CA ARG A 268 6.17 -3.36 16.47
C ARG A 268 5.72 -4.43 17.47
N ASP A 269 5.47 -5.64 17.02
CA ASP A 269 5.06 -6.76 17.88
C ASP A 269 6.24 -7.28 18.72
N ARG A 270 5.93 -8.06 19.79
CA ARG A 270 6.93 -8.59 20.72
C ARG A 270 7.97 -9.48 20.03
N LEU A 271 7.54 -10.27 19.04
CA LEU A 271 8.45 -11.18 18.33
C LEU A 271 9.43 -10.40 17.45
N SER A 272 8.95 -9.35 16.75
CA SER A 272 9.83 -8.46 15.97
C SER A 272 10.85 -7.78 16.85
N ARG A 273 10.43 -7.18 17.96
CA ARG A 273 11.36 -6.54 18.91
C ARG A 273 12.36 -7.52 19.50
N GLY A 274 11.92 -8.76 19.82
CA GLY A 274 12.81 -9.82 20.29
C GLY A 274 13.87 -10.20 19.26
N GLN A 275 13.46 -10.35 17.98
CA GLN A 275 14.37 -10.64 16.87
C GLN A 275 15.39 -9.50 16.66
N HIS A 276 14.92 -8.24 16.64
CA HIS A 276 15.82 -7.08 16.51
C HIS A 276 16.82 -7.02 17.67
N ALA A 277 16.40 -7.29 18.90
CA ALA A 277 17.30 -7.33 20.06
C ALA A 277 18.34 -8.46 19.95
N ALA A 278 17.93 -9.64 19.45
CA ALA A 278 18.85 -10.75 19.20
C ALA A 278 19.89 -10.38 18.13
N TRP A 279 19.45 -9.77 17.04
CA TRP A 279 20.34 -9.32 15.97
C TRP A 279 21.33 -8.25 16.43
N ARG A 280 20.90 -7.24 17.23
CA ARG A 280 21.82 -6.25 17.81
C ARG A 280 22.92 -6.92 18.66
N ARG A 281 22.54 -7.92 19.50
CA ARG A 281 23.52 -8.68 20.31
C ARG A 281 24.49 -9.50 19.45
N ALA A 282 24.05 -9.94 18.26
CA ALA A 282 24.88 -10.62 17.27
C ALA A 282 25.67 -9.66 16.36
N GLY A 283 25.70 -8.35 16.64
CA GLY A 283 26.44 -7.35 15.88
C GLY A 283 25.77 -6.85 14.59
N VAL A 284 24.51 -7.21 14.33
CA VAL A 284 23.77 -6.69 13.19
C VAL A 284 23.36 -5.24 13.48
N ARG A 285 23.67 -4.35 12.56
CA ARG A 285 23.21 -2.96 12.64
C ARG A 285 21.73 -2.88 12.30
N ILE A 286 20.95 -2.24 13.17
CA ILE A 286 19.54 -1.95 12.93
C ILE A 286 19.41 -0.46 12.60
N ASP A 287 18.83 -0.15 11.44
CA ASP A 287 18.57 1.21 11.01
C ASP A 287 17.16 1.66 11.45
N ASP A 288 17.10 2.21 12.65
CA ASP A 288 15.87 2.72 13.26
C ASP A 288 15.61 4.21 12.90
N ALA A 289 16.45 4.83 12.06
CA ALA A 289 16.41 6.28 11.83
C ALA A 289 15.14 6.76 11.09
N GLY A 290 14.38 5.85 10.48
CA GLY A 290 13.12 6.21 9.80
C GLY A 290 13.27 7.14 8.58
N ALA A 291 14.51 7.36 8.11
CA ALA A 291 14.77 8.21 6.96
C ALA A 291 14.09 7.64 5.69
N PRO A 292 13.62 8.50 4.78
CA PRO A 292 13.10 8.04 3.49
C PRO A 292 14.11 7.13 2.77
N LEU A 293 13.63 6.13 2.03
CA LEU A 293 14.52 5.18 1.34
C LEU A 293 15.47 5.90 0.37
N VAL A 294 15.00 6.96 -0.29
CA VAL A 294 15.79 7.80 -1.19
C VAL A 294 16.99 8.47 -0.51
N ALA A 295 16.94 8.71 0.81
CA ALA A 295 18.06 9.27 1.56
C ALA A 295 19.10 8.21 2.01
N THR A 296 18.83 6.93 1.80
CA THR A 296 19.74 5.83 2.14
C THR A 296 20.84 5.71 1.08
N ARG A 297 22.07 5.45 1.51
CA ARG A 297 23.20 5.18 0.62
C ARG A 297 23.44 3.68 0.46
N GLY A 298 24.12 3.29 -0.61
CA GLY A 298 24.48 1.91 -0.91
C GLY A 298 23.32 1.03 -1.39
N PRO A 299 23.58 -0.26 -1.58
CA PRO A 299 22.63 -1.21 -2.14
C PRO A 299 21.38 -1.43 -1.27
N VAL A 300 20.28 -1.80 -1.90
CA VAL A 300 19.01 -2.15 -1.24
C VAL A 300 18.65 -3.61 -1.51
N ALA A 301 18.28 -4.33 -0.45
CA ALA A 301 17.80 -5.69 -0.60
C ALA A 301 16.52 -5.92 0.22
N ALA A 302 15.68 -6.84 -0.23
CA ALA A 302 14.48 -7.28 0.48
C ALA A 302 14.00 -8.62 -0.07
N VAL A 303 12.96 -9.22 0.53
CA VAL A 303 12.35 -10.43 -0.04
C VAL A 303 11.45 -10.07 -1.24
N PHE A 304 10.47 -9.18 -1.07
CA PHE A 304 9.54 -8.74 -2.14
C PHE A 304 8.96 -7.32 -1.88
N SER A 305 9.79 -6.40 -1.40
CA SER A 305 9.38 -5.02 -1.12
C SER A 305 9.35 -4.15 -2.38
N THR A 306 8.38 -3.24 -2.45
CA THR A 306 8.37 -2.15 -3.45
C THR A 306 9.67 -1.32 -3.41
N GLY A 307 10.32 -1.26 -2.25
CA GLY A 307 11.60 -0.56 -2.07
C GLY A 307 12.74 -1.09 -2.96
N ILE A 308 12.67 -2.33 -3.47
CA ILE A 308 13.63 -2.84 -4.46
C ILE A 308 13.49 -2.04 -5.77
N LEU A 309 12.25 -1.89 -6.25
CA LEU A 309 11.97 -1.14 -7.48
C LEU A 309 12.18 0.36 -7.29
N GLU A 310 11.84 0.90 -6.12
CA GLU A 310 12.10 2.29 -5.77
C GLU A 310 13.60 2.61 -5.82
N ALA A 311 14.44 1.74 -5.26
CA ALA A 311 15.88 1.88 -5.32
C ALA A 311 16.41 1.75 -6.77
N ALA A 312 15.92 0.78 -7.54
CA ALA A 312 16.29 0.62 -8.94
C ALA A 312 15.90 1.85 -9.79
N GLN A 313 14.70 2.44 -9.56
CA GLN A 313 14.29 3.68 -10.22
C GLN A 313 15.17 4.87 -9.86
N ALA A 314 15.71 4.89 -8.64
CA ALA A 314 16.65 5.91 -8.19
C ALA A 314 18.10 5.64 -8.66
N GLY A 315 18.33 4.67 -9.55
CA GLY A 315 19.66 4.31 -10.08
C GLY A 315 20.56 3.57 -9.09
N ARG A 316 19.99 2.99 -8.01
CA ARG A 316 20.74 2.29 -6.97
C ARG A 316 20.71 0.79 -7.17
N PRO A 317 21.81 0.07 -6.89
CA PRO A 317 21.82 -1.38 -6.93
C PRO A 317 20.77 -1.97 -5.98
N ALA A 318 19.91 -2.87 -6.51
CA ALA A 318 18.84 -3.45 -5.73
C ALA A 318 18.60 -4.91 -6.09
N TRP A 319 18.30 -5.75 -5.07
CA TRP A 319 18.12 -7.17 -5.26
C TRP A 319 17.00 -7.76 -4.39
N ALA A 320 16.41 -8.83 -4.92
CA ALA A 320 15.56 -9.72 -4.15
C ALA A 320 16.41 -10.80 -3.47
N VAL A 321 16.10 -11.12 -2.21
CA VAL A 321 16.88 -12.11 -1.43
C VAL A 321 15.95 -13.12 -0.76
N HIS A 322 16.22 -14.40 -0.99
CA HIS A 322 15.65 -15.51 -0.24
C HIS A 322 16.53 -16.76 -0.44
N PRO A 323 16.88 -17.49 0.63
CA PRO A 323 17.74 -18.68 0.50
C PRO A 323 17.14 -19.76 -0.42
N ASP A 324 15.89 -20.09 -0.20
CA ASP A 324 15.13 -21.10 -0.92
C ASP A 324 13.72 -20.58 -1.24
N PRO A 325 13.55 -19.78 -2.32
CA PRO A 325 12.26 -19.15 -2.63
C PRO A 325 11.24 -20.18 -3.10
N PRO A 326 9.99 -20.11 -2.60
CA PRO A 326 8.91 -20.89 -3.18
C PRO A 326 8.59 -20.41 -4.60
N ALA A 327 8.01 -21.28 -5.43
CA ALA A 327 7.75 -21.03 -6.84
C ALA A 327 6.95 -19.73 -7.10
N TRP A 328 5.99 -19.39 -6.22
CA TRP A 328 5.23 -18.15 -6.35
C TRP A 328 6.12 -16.90 -6.18
N LEU A 329 7.12 -16.95 -5.31
CA LEU A 329 8.03 -15.84 -5.08
C LEU A 329 8.98 -15.65 -6.26
N GLU A 330 9.45 -16.73 -6.86
CA GLU A 330 10.21 -16.67 -8.13
C GLU A 330 9.37 -16.11 -9.28
N GLY A 331 8.09 -16.51 -9.38
CA GLY A 331 7.13 -15.96 -10.32
C GLY A 331 6.91 -14.46 -10.11
N PHE A 332 6.75 -14.04 -8.85
CA PHE A 332 6.65 -12.64 -8.45
C PHE A 332 7.89 -11.85 -8.89
N TRP A 333 9.10 -12.31 -8.58
CA TRP A 333 10.33 -11.63 -8.99
C TRP A 333 10.45 -11.50 -10.49
N ARG A 334 10.09 -12.55 -11.22
CA ARG A 334 10.09 -12.58 -12.69
C ARG A 334 9.12 -11.55 -13.28
N ARG A 335 7.89 -11.43 -12.71
CA ARG A 335 6.88 -10.45 -13.13
C ARG A 335 7.37 -9.01 -12.99
N TYR A 336 8.12 -8.72 -11.93
CA TYR A 336 8.66 -7.37 -11.67
C TYR A 336 10.11 -7.18 -12.16
N GLY A 337 10.70 -8.14 -12.86
CA GLY A 337 12.09 -8.06 -13.32
C GLY A 337 13.12 -7.98 -12.20
N MET A 338 12.78 -8.47 -10.99
CA MET A 338 13.68 -8.42 -9.84
C MET A 338 14.77 -9.47 -9.95
N THR A 339 16.03 -9.04 -9.80
CA THR A 339 17.19 -9.93 -9.79
C THR A 339 17.42 -10.52 -8.41
N ARG A 340 17.60 -11.85 -8.34
CA ARG A 340 17.92 -12.54 -7.08
C ARG A 340 19.40 -12.43 -6.76
N TRP A 341 19.72 -11.88 -5.58
CA TRP A 341 21.05 -11.94 -4.99
C TRP A 341 21.35 -13.32 -4.39
N ARG A 342 22.64 -13.74 -4.44
CA ARG A 342 23.12 -14.99 -3.84
C ARG A 342 24.50 -14.77 -3.20
N PRO A 343 24.83 -15.45 -2.08
CA PRO A 343 26.17 -15.38 -1.49
C PRO A 343 27.26 -15.72 -2.48
N GLY A 344 28.38 -14.98 -2.42
CA GLY A 344 29.54 -15.22 -3.28
C GLY A 344 29.35 -14.83 -4.75
N ARG A 345 28.18 -14.29 -5.13
CA ARG A 345 27.92 -13.82 -6.49
C ARG A 345 27.09 -12.54 -6.45
N THR A 346 27.60 -11.46 -7.02
CA THR A 346 26.85 -10.21 -7.20
C THR A 346 26.34 -10.17 -8.65
N PRO A 347 25.07 -10.52 -8.88
CA PRO A 347 24.48 -10.43 -10.22
C PRO A 347 24.23 -8.96 -10.57
N GLU A 348 23.95 -8.70 -11.87
CA GLU A 348 23.43 -7.40 -12.29
C GLU A 348 22.24 -6.98 -11.42
N PRO A 349 22.16 -5.72 -11.00
CA PRO A 349 21.06 -5.28 -10.16
C PRO A 349 19.72 -5.31 -10.90
N THR A 350 18.64 -5.27 -10.13
CA THR A 350 17.28 -5.13 -10.65
C THR A 350 17.17 -3.87 -11.52
N SER A 351 16.66 -4.03 -12.74
CA SER A 351 16.43 -2.90 -13.64
C SER A 351 15.22 -2.05 -13.23
N PRO A 352 15.20 -0.76 -13.55
CA PRO A 352 14.02 0.08 -13.37
C PRO A 352 12.77 -0.53 -14.03
N LEU A 353 11.63 -0.48 -13.33
CA LEU A 353 10.36 -0.91 -13.90
C LEU A 353 9.87 0.13 -14.92
N ALA A 354 9.57 -0.30 -16.13
CA ALA A 354 9.02 0.58 -17.15
C ALA A 354 7.63 1.11 -16.74
N SER A 355 7.42 2.41 -16.94
CA SER A 355 6.11 3.04 -16.70
C SER A 355 5.36 3.20 -18.02
N PRO A 356 4.06 2.84 -18.09
CA PRO A 356 3.24 3.07 -19.28
C PRO A 356 2.97 4.56 -19.56
N THR A 357 3.08 5.42 -18.56
CA THR A 357 2.89 6.86 -18.69
C THR A 357 4.07 7.64 -18.09
N ALA A 358 4.31 8.83 -18.60
CA ALA A 358 5.38 9.71 -18.09
C ALA A 358 5.04 10.30 -16.70
N ASP A 359 3.76 10.48 -16.41
CA ASP A 359 3.27 10.98 -15.12
C ASP A 359 2.05 10.16 -14.69
N PRO A 360 2.24 9.12 -13.87
CA PRO A 360 1.15 8.27 -13.37
C PRO A 360 0.07 9.04 -12.60
N ALA A 361 0.46 10.03 -11.81
CA ALA A 361 -0.49 10.82 -11.02
C ALA A 361 -1.40 11.68 -11.93
N ALA A 362 -0.82 12.35 -12.93
CA ALA A 362 -1.56 13.13 -13.91
C ALA A 362 -2.45 12.23 -14.79
N ALA A 363 -1.98 11.03 -15.17
CA ALA A 363 -2.77 10.06 -15.93
C ALA A 363 -4.01 9.60 -15.16
N ILE A 364 -3.86 9.24 -13.87
CA ILE A 364 -4.99 8.91 -13.00
C ILE A 364 -5.93 10.11 -12.89
N ALA A 365 -5.40 11.31 -12.62
CA ALA A 365 -6.22 12.52 -12.49
C ALA A 365 -7.04 12.79 -13.76
N ALA A 366 -6.42 12.72 -14.94
CA ALA A 366 -7.10 12.92 -16.21
C ALA A 366 -8.21 11.89 -16.45
N HIS A 367 -8.02 10.64 -16.06
CA HIS A 367 -9.02 9.59 -16.24
C HIS A 367 -10.15 9.69 -15.21
N VAL A 368 -9.84 9.83 -13.92
CA VAL A 368 -10.82 9.90 -12.83
C VAL A 368 -11.74 11.10 -12.97
N TRP A 369 -11.19 12.28 -13.28
CA TRP A 369 -11.95 13.53 -13.37
C TRP A 369 -12.20 13.98 -14.81
N LYS A 370 -12.13 13.04 -15.77
CA LYS A 370 -12.59 13.31 -17.14
C LYS A 370 -14.05 13.76 -17.10
N GLU A 371 -14.36 14.90 -17.71
CA GLU A 371 -15.72 15.34 -17.89
C GLU A 371 -16.43 14.33 -18.80
N THR A 372 -17.53 13.77 -18.33
CA THR A 372 -18.47 13.08 -19.20
C THR A 372 -19.21 14.17 -19.96
N ALA A 373 -18.92 14.28 -21.26
CA ALA A 373 -19.67 15.14 -22.18
C ALA A 373 -21.16 14.77 -22.17
#